data_08b0a0c02d540e3ddc38a6159d32c101
#
_entry.id   08b0a0c02d540e3ddc38a6159d32c101
#
_cell.length_a   1.000
_cell.length_b   1.000
_cell.length_c   1.000
_cell.angle_alpha   90.00
_cell.angle_beta   90.00
_cell.angle_gamma   90.00
#
_symmetry.space_group_name_H-M   'P 1'
#
loop_
_entity.id
_entity.type
_entity.pdbx_description
1 polymer ?
#
loop_
_entity_poly.entity_id
_entity_poly.type
_entity_poly.pdbx_seq_one_letter_code
_entity_poly.pdbx_strand_id
1 'polypeptide(L)'
;MDFFGRHFDDILFHLQKMREKGKISDTIHRRGLGWPLADKGDLVMGVDTAVELGHPKEGSTAFLIWTREPMRLRNKRISVLGPDLHKLVGKRIPFGKIILLGVDGFNENNSYKRYRQLENVRYDIRLKGYMMRGVSQYGREWSRVSRSAIDDGFSFPILGGALVDRYLEFKFVKTVEVVFFTSGRRDMKPFLPIAENALKIIGAMNKMIEEVSYDCDTCEYSDICGEVEDLRALRRSLQKRGKTTDA
;
A
#
# COMPACT_ATOMS: atom_id res chain seq x y z
N MET A 1 0.39 2.66 18.98
CA MET A 1 -0.96 2.67 18.40
C MET A 1 -1.02 1.65 17.28
N ASP A 2 -2.04 0.81 17.31
CA ASP A 2 -2.30 -0.23 16.29
C ASP A 2 -3.66 0.03 15.64
N PHE A 3 -3.68 1.00 14.72
CA PHE A 3 -4.90 1.43 14.04
C PHE A 3 -5.53 0.35 13.17
N PHE A 4 -4.75 -0.67 12.78
CA PHE A 4 -5.14 -1.66 11.78
C PHE A 4 -5.20 -3.10 12.29
N GLY A 5 -5.11 -3.33 13.62
CA GLY A 5 -4.96 -4.67 14.19
C GLY A 5 -5.90 -5.71 13.60
N ARG A 6 -7.23 -5.48 13.66
CA ARG A 6 -8.24 -6.37 13.08
C ARG A 6 -8.09 -6.54 11.56
N HIS A 7 -7.90 -5.44 10.85
CA HIS A 7 -7.74 -5.47 9.39
C HIS A 7 -6.48 -6.22 8.97
N PHE A 8 -5.44 -6.11 9.80
CA PHE A 8 -4.19 -6.83 9.58
C PHE A 8 -4.39 -8.34 9.71
N ASP A 9 -5.15 -8.78 10.74
CA ASP A 9 -5.52 -10.19 10.94
C ASP A 9 -6.33 -10.73 9.76
N ASP A 10 -7.33 -9.99 9.32
CA ASP A 10 -8.19 -10.38 8.20
C ASP A 10 -7.37 -10.56 6.91
N ILE A 11 -6.42 -9.65 6.63
CA ILE A 11 -5.54 -9.77 5.47
C ILE A 11 -4.68 -11.03 5.56
N LEU A 12 -3.99 -11.24 6.69
CA LEU A 12 -3.14 -12.41 6.87
C LEU A 12 -3.92 -13.71 6.72
N PHE A 13 -5.13 -13.78 7.27
CA PHE A 13 -6.02 -14.91 7.14
C PHE A 13 -6.42 -15.18 5.68
N HIS A 14 -6.84 -14.16 4.93
CA HIS A 14 -7.19 -14.34 3.53
C HIS A 14 -5.99 -14.74 2.67
N LEU A 15 -4.81 -14.13 2.88
CA LEU A 15 -3.60 -14.50 2.18
C LEU A 15 -3.18 -15.94 2.48
N GLN A 16 -3.28 -16.37 3.74
CA GLN A 16 -2.97 -17.74 4.14
C GLN A 16 -3.88 -18.74 3.42
N LYS A 17 -5.19 -18.51 3.41
CA LYS A 17 -6.14 -19.35 2.66
C LYS A 17 -5.83 -19.43 1.16
N MET A 18 -5.33 -18.34 0.57
CA MET A 18 -4.96 -18.33 -0.84
C MET A 18 -3.65 -19.09 -1.10
N ARG A 19 -2.71 -19.05 -0.15
CA ARG A 19 -1.48 -19.87 -0.20
C ARG A 19 -1.80 -21.35 -0.13
N GLU A 20 -2.66 -21.76 0.80
CA GLU A 20 -3.10 -23.15 0.94
C GLU A 20 -3.77 -23.70 -0.32
N LYS A 21 -4.44 -22.84 -1.08
CA LYS A 21 -5.04 -23.17 -2.39
C LYS A 21 -4.04 -23.11 -3.56
N GLY A 22 -2.76 -22.85 -3.32
CA GLY A 22 -1.74 -22.74 -4.36
C GLY A 22 -1.92 -21.56 -5.32
N LYS A 23 -2.66 -20.52 -4.91
CA LYS A 23 -2.95 -19.35 -5.75
C LYS A 23 -1.89 -18.26 -5.69
N ILE A 24 -1.00 -18.29 -4.70
CA ILE A 24 0.03 -17.29 -4.46
C ILE A 24 1.40 -17.86 -4.78
N SER A 25 2.19 -17.11 -5.53
CA SER A 25 3.61 -17.33 -5.70
C SER A 25 4.36 -16.37 -4.79
N ASP A 26 5.14 -16.92 -3.85
CA ASP A 26 5.94 -16.15 -2.90
C ASP A 26 7.41 -16.12 -3.32
N THR A 27 8.03 -14.95 -3.25
CA THR A 27 9.47 -14.74 -3.45
C THR A 27 10.02 -13.95 -2.27
N ILE A 28 11.22 -14.28 -1.82
CA ILE A 28 11.94 -13.48 -0.81
C ILE A 28 12.95 -12.59 -1.55
N HIS A 29 12.76 -11.29 -1.41
CA HIS A 29 13.69 -10.32 -2.01
C HIS A 29 15.09 -10.45 -1.41
N ARG A 30 16.07 -10.57 -2.28
CA ARG A 30 17.50 -10.54 -1.92
C ARG A 30 18.11 -9.28 -2.53
N ARG A 31 18.87 -8.52 -1.73
CA ARG A 31 19.60 -7.36 -2.24
C ARG A 31 20.44 -7.79 -3.44
N GLY A 32 20.45 -6.96 -4.50
CA GLY A 32 21.25 -7.21 -5.70
C GLY A 32 20.47 -7.73 -6.91
N LEU A 33 19.15 -7.87 -6.86
CA LEU A 33 18.32 -7.97 -8.07
C LEU A 33 18.27 -6.58 -8.73
N GLY A 34 19.42 -6.12 -9.20
CA GLY A 34 19.56 -4.79 -9.78
C GLY A 34 18.78 -4.68 -11.09
N TRP A 35 17.73 -3.86 -11.07
CA TRP A 35 17.06 -3.39 -12.28
C TRP A 35 17.52 -1.95 -12.56
N PRO A 36 17.76 -1.57 -13.84
CA PRO A 36 18.14 -0.21 -14.17
C PRO A 36 17.11 0.82 -13.69
N LEU A 37 17.60 1.92 -13.14
CA LEU A 37 16.74 3.04 -12.79
C LEU A 37 16.28 3.75 -14.07
N ALA A 38 15.09 4.31 -14.03
CA ALA A 38 14.60 5.21 -15.07
C ALA A 38 15.33 6.55 -14.99
N ASP A 39 15.73 7.09 -16.13
CA ASP A 39 16.26 8.44 -16.22
C ASP A 39 15.16 9.49 -15.97
N LYS A 40 15.59 10.74 -15.68
CA LYS A 40 14.63 11.85 -15.56
C LYS A 40 13.99 12.08 -16.94
N GLY A 41 12.69 11.83 -17.03
CA GLY A 41 11.94 12.00 -18.27
C GLY A 41 11.64 10.72 -19.04
N ASP A 42 12.15 9.57 -18.60
CA ASP A 42 11.74 8.28 -19.15
C ASP A 42 10.23 8.09 -18.97
N LEU A 43 9.53 7.93 -20.09
CA LEU A 43 8.09 7.74 -20.13
C LEU A 43 7.75 6.45 -20.87
N VAL A 44 6.83 5.68 -20.31
CA VAL A 44 6.22 4.55 -21.04
C VAL A 44 5.07 5.10 -21.87
N MET A 45 5.33 5.37 -23.14
CA MET A 45 4.32 5.87 -24.09
C MET A 45 3.27 4.81 -24.35
N GLY A 46 2.07 5.24 -24.82
CA GLY A 46 0.98 4.31 -25.10
C GLY A 46 1.36 3.22 -26.12
N VAL A 47 2.15 3.58 -27.13
CA VAL A 47 2.63 2.66 -28.18
C VAL A 47 3.62 1.61 -27.67
N ASP A 48 4.37 1.93 -26.62
CA ASP A 48 5.37 1.06 -26.01
C ASP A 48 4.80 0.22 -24.87
N THR A 49 3.55 0.47 -24.48
CA THR A 49 2.91 -0.20 -23.34
C THR A 49 2.62 -1.66 -23.68
N ALA A 50 3.20 -2.58 -22.90
CA ALA A 50 2.88 -4.00 -22.97
C ALA A 50 1.74 -4.38 -22.03
N VAL A 51 1.71 -3.80 -20.82
CA VAL A 51 0.70 -4.10 -19.80
C VAL A 51 0.24 -2.81 -19.13
N GLU A 52 -1.07 -2.66 -18.94
CA GLU A 52 -1.67 -1.64 -18.06
C GLU A 52 -2.24 -2.28 -16.81
N LEU A 53 -1.68 -1.91 -15.66
CA LEU A 53 -2.07 -2.40 -14.35
C LEU A 53 -3.05 -1.41 -13.71
N GLY A 54 -4.27 -1.87 -13.39
CA GLY A 54 -5.26 -1.03 -12.71
C GLY A 54 -5.80 0.12 -13.56
N HIS A 55 -5.88 -0.06 -14.88
CA HIS A 55 -6.53 0.91 -15.75
C HIS A 55 -7.93 1.31 -15.19
N PRO A 56 -8.35 2.59 -15.26
CA PRO A 56 -9.61 3.03 -14.66
C PRO A 56 -10.85 2.20 -15.02
N LYS A 57 -10.92 1.65 -16.25
CA LYS A 57 -12.00 0.76 -16.70
C LYS A 57 -11.96 -0.63 -16.06
N GLU A 58 -10.80 -1.08 -15.61
CA GLU A 58 -10.59 -2.41 -15.01
C GLU A 58 -10.67 -2.39 -13.49
N GLY A 59 -10.39 -1.24 -12.89
CA GLY A 59 -10.37 -1.05 -11.45
C GLY A 59 -9.04 -1.44 -10.80
N SER A 60 -8.78 -0.84 -9.66
CA SER A 60 -7.61 -1.16 -8.84
C SER A 60 -7.87 -0.92 -7.37
N THR A 61 -7.03 -1.54 -6.52
CA THR A 61 -7.02 -1.31 -5.08
C THR A 61 -5.57 -1.30 -4.62
N ALA A 62 -5.10 -0.18 -4.08
CA ALA A 62 -3.75 -0.04 -3.56
C ALA A 62 -3.78 0.67 -2.21
N PHE A 63 -3.30 0.00 -1.17
CA PHE A 63 -3.26 0.56 0.17
C PHE A 63 -2.07 0.02 0.98
N LEU A 64 -1.76 0.75 2.05
CA LEU A 64 -0.70 0.46 2.98
C LEU A 64 -1.29 0.43 4.38
N ILE A 65 -0.94 -0.61 5.15
CA ILE A 65 -1.22 -0.70 6.57
C ILE A 65 0.02 -1.17 7.32
N TRP A 66 0.04 -0.92 8.63
CA TRP A 66 1.17 -1.31 9.49
C TRP A 66 0.71 -1.99 10.78
N THR A 67 1.64 -2.74 11.36
CA THR A 67 1.52 -3.29 12.71
C THR A 67 2.75 -2.92 13.53
N ARG A 68 2.59 -2.85 14.85
CA ARG A 68 3.71 -2.69 15.81
C ARG A 68 4.36 -4.01 16.20
N GLU A 69 3.89 -5.11 15.63
CA GLU A 69 4.42 -6.45 15.83
C GLU A 69 5.12 -6.96 14.56
N PRO A 70 6.38 -6.53 14.30
CA PRO A 70 7.09 -6.86 13.06
C PRO A 70 7.22 -8.37 12.81
N MET A 71 7.25 -9.17 13.88
CA MET A 71 7.37 -10.63 13.81
C MET A 71 6.16 -11.33 13.17
N ARG A 72 5.02 -10.65 13.04
CA ARG A 72 3.83 -11.16 12.35
C ARG A 72 4.03 -11.27 10.84
N LEU A 73 5.04 -10.60 10.30
CA LEU A 73 5.36 -10.57 8.87
C LEU A 73 6.63 -11.37 8.56
N ARG A 74 6.64 -11.97 7.38
CA ARG A 74 7.86 -12.52 6.81
C ARG A 74 8.61 -11.44 6.03
N ASN A 75 9.64 -10.88 6.64
CA ASN A 75 10.37 -9.75 6.06
C ASN A 75 10.84 -10.03 4.61
N LYS A 76 10.67 -9.02 3.75
CA LYS A 76 11.06 -9.01 2.33
C LYS A 76 10.27 -10.00 1.45
N ARG A 77 9.13 -10.50 1.92
CA ARG A 77 8.28 -11.34 1.10
C ARG A 77 7.54 -10.53 0.05
N ILE A 78 7.58 -11.02 -1.17
CA ILE A 78 6.80 -10.51 -2.30
C ILE A 78 5.88 -11.63 -2.73
N SER A 79 4.59 -11.39 -2.66
CA SER A 79 3.53 -12.34 -3.00
C SER A 79 2.81 -11.89 -4.27
N VAL A 80 2.65 -12.78 -5.24
CA VAL A 80 1.88 -12.52 -6.45
C VAL A 80 0.70 -13.49 -6.51
N LEU A 81 -0.50 -12.95 -6.44
CA LEU A 81 -1.74 -13.68 -6.63
C LEU A 81 -2.18 -13.54 -8.09
N GLY A 82 -1.91 -14.56 -8.89
CA GLY A 82 -2.18 -14.60 -10.32
C GLY A 82 -0.91 -14.63 -11.16
N PRO A 83 -1.03 -14.38 -12.47
CA PRO A 83 0.10 -14.42 -13.39
C PRO A 83 1.06 -13.25 -13.21
N ASP A 84 2.35 -13.48 -13.47
CA ASP A 84 3.36 -12.42 -13.58
C ASP A 84 3.28 -11.71 -14.94
N LEU A 85 3.95 -10.59 -15.08
CA LEU A 85 3.84 -9.61 -16.16
C LEU A 85 4.00 -10.22 -17.57
N HIS A 86 4.93 -11.16 -17.78
CA HIS A 86 5.14 -11.79 -19.06
C HIS A 86 3.91 -12.55 -19.61
N LYS A 87 3.00 -13.00 -18.73
CA LYS A 87 1.72 -13.65 -19.09
C LYS A 87 0.57 -12.67 -19.31
N LEU A 88 0.82 -11.38 -19.10
CA LEU A 88 -0.16 -10.31 -19.16
C LEU A 88 0.04 -9.37 -20.36
N VAL A 89 1.05 -9.61 -21.20
CA VAL A 89 1.36 -8.78 -22.37
C VAL A 89 0.13 -8.57 -23.24
N GLY A 90 -0.09 -7.32 -23.67
CA GLY A 90 -1.25 -6.90 -24.47
C GLY A 90 -2.56 -6.72 -23.67
N LYS A 91 -2.53 -6.86 -22.34
CA LYS A 91 -3.74 -6.82 -21.50
C LYS A 91 -3.81 -5.54 -20.67
N ARG A 92 -5.04 -5.12 -20.42
CA ARG A 92 -5.44 -4.26 -19.31
C ARG A 92 -6.04 -5.15 -18.25
N ILE A 93 -5.55 -5.06 -17.03
CA ILE A 93 -6.02 -5.92 -15.96
C ILE A 93 -6.46 -5.13 -14.73
N PRO A 94 -7.43 -5.66 -13.97
CA PRO A 94 -7.63 -5.22 -12.59
C PRO A 94 -6.35 -5.47 -11.80
N PHE A 95 -5.98 -4.53 -10.94
CA PHE A 95 -4.72 -4.61 -10.22
C PHE A 95 -4.90 -4.31 -8.73
N GLY A 96 -4.33 -5.15 -7.90
CA GLY A 96 -4.24 -4.93 -6.46
C GLY A 96 -2.81 -4.84 -5.99
N LYS A 97 -2.56 -3.93 -5.03
CA LYS A 97 -1.30 -3.82 -4.33
C LYS A 97 -1.54 -3.56 -2.85
N ILE A 98 -1.07 -4.46 -1.99
CA ILE A 98 -1.10 -4.29 -0.54
C ILE A 98 0.33 -4.22 -0.02
N ILE A 99 0.61 -3.20 0.77
CA ILE A 99 1.88 -3.05 1.49
C ILE A 99 1.61 -3.30 2.97
N LEU A 100 2.27 -4.30 3.52
CA LEU A 100 2.21 -4.65 4.93
C LEU A 100 3.55 -4.30 5.59
N LEU A 101 3.51 -3.44 6.59
CA LEU A 101 4.69 -2.96 7.27
C LEU A 101 4.69 -3.35 8.75
N GLY A 102 5.78 -3.91 9.22
CA GLY A 102 6.09 -3.98 10.64
C GLY A 102 6.92 -2.76 11.03
N VAL A 103 6.40 -1.95 11.94
CA VAL A 103 7.01 -0.67 12.30
C VAL A 103 7.34 -0.58 13.79
N ASP A 104 8.26 0.31 14.13
CA ASP A 104 8.63 0.62 15.50
C ASP A 104 8.49 2.11 15.79
N GLY A 105 8.26 2.46 17.06
CA GLY A 105 8.20 3.83 17.54
C GLY A 105 7.03 4.67 16.98
N PHE A 106 5.96 4.05 16.47
CA PHE A 106 4.74 4.76 16.10
C PHE A 106 3.94 5.10 17.35
N ASN A 107 3.53 6.36 17.45
CA ASN A 107 2.71 6.89 18.52
C ASN A 107 1.76 7.97 17.99
N GLU A 108 0.91 8.52 18.85
CA GLU A 108 -0.07 9.56 18.53
C GLU A 108 0.52 10.84 17.92
N ASN A 109 1.80 11.13 18.20
CA ASN A 109 2.44 12.36 17.76
C ASN A 109 3.07 12.27 16.37
N ASN A 110 3.38 11.05 15.93
CA ASN A 110 4.18 10.85 14.72
C ASN A 110 3.55 9.91 13.68
N SER A 111 2.53 9.14 14.04
CA SER A 111 1.98 8.09 13.16
C SER A 111 1.49 8.65 11.82
N TYR A 112 0.76 9.77 11.82
CA TYR A 112 0.29 10.37 10.57
C TYR A 112 1.44 10.92 9.71
N LYS A 113 2.38 11.65 10.32
CA LYS A 113 3.57 12.17 9.60
C LYS A 113 4.39 11.03 8.97
N ARG A 114 4.60 9.95 9.72
CA ARG A 114 5.31 8.77 9.22
C ARG A 114 4.51 8.05 8.12
N TYR A 115 3.20 7.93 8.29
CA TYR A 115 2.33 7.40 7.23
C TYR A 115 2.49 8.18 5.93
N ARG A 116 2.47 9.53 5.97
CA ARG A 116 2.67 10.36 4.79
C ARG A 116 4.02 10.12 4.10
N GLN A 117 5.07 9.89 4.87
CA GLN A 117 6.38 9.52 4.33
C GLN A 117 6.33 8.16 3.62
N LEU A 118 5.68 7.17 4.23
CA LEU A 118 5.52 5.83 3.65
C LEU A 118 4.63 5.84 2.41
N GLU A 119 3.55 6.64 2.41
CA GLU A 119 2.67 6.77 1.26
C GLU A 119 3.39 7.34 0.04
N ASN A 120 4.31 8.27 0.25
CA ASN A 120 5.07 8.91 -0.83
C ASN A 120 6.06 7.95 -1.52
N VAL A 121 6.44 6.84 -0.90
CA VAL A 121 7.32 5.83 -1.50
C VAL A 121 6.87 5.41 -2.90
N ARG A 122 5.56 5.32 -3.12
CA ARG A 122 5.02 4.95 -4.45
C ARG A 122 5.46 5.88 -5.57
N TYR A 123 5.73 7.15 -5.28
CA TYR A 123 6.20 8.15 -6.27
C TYR A 123 7.71 8.10 -6.48
N ASP A 124 8.45 7.47 -5.57
CA ASP A 124 9.90 7.37 -5.62
C ASP A 124 10.40 6.15 -6.42
N ILE A 125 9.50 5.24 -6.79
CA ILE A 125 9.85 4.03 -7.55
C ILE A 125 10.15 4.42 -8.99
N ARG A 126 11.44 4.45 -9.33
CA ARG A 126 11.96 4.78 -10.66
C ARG A 126 12.68 3.57 -11.24
N LEU A 127 11.95 2.75 -11.99
CA LEU A 127 12.49 1.57 -12.67
C LEU A 127 12.32 1.73 -14.17
N LYS A 128 13.38 1.46 -14.93
CA LYS A 128 13.33 1.53 -16.41
C LYS A 128 12.18 0.68 -16.94
N GLY A 129 11.33 1.28 -17.77
CA GLY A 129 10.17 0.62 -18.36
C GLY A 129 8.95 0.44 -17.45
N TYR A 130 8.96 1.00 -16.22
CA TYR A 130 7.79 1.09 -15.34
C TYR A 130 7.42 2.55 -15.12
N MET A 131 6.14 2.87 -15.23
CA MET A 131 5.65 4.22 -14.97
C MET A 131 4.30 4.19 -14.25
N MET A 132 4.21 4.88 -13.13
CA MET A 132 2.93 5.19 -12.50
C MET A 132 2.23 6.31 -13.27
N ARG A 133 0.98 6.08 -13.67
CA ARG A 133 0.16 7.03 -14.43
C ARG A 133 -0.74 7.87 -13.56
N GLY A 134 -1.27 7.29 -12.51
CA GLY A 134 -2.19 8.00 -11.62
C GLY A 134 -2.46 7.24 -10.34
N VAL A 135 -2.76 8.01 -9.32
CA VAL A 135 -3.20 7.53 -7.99
C VAL A 135 -4.40 8.38 -7.60
N SER A 136 -5.38 7.78 -6.98
CA SER A 136 -6.51 8.50 -6.42
C SER A 136 -6.56 8.38 -4.91
N GLN A 137 -7.24 9.33 -4.27
CA GLN A 137 -7.55 9.31 -2.83
C GLN A 137 -8.35 8.06 -2.39
N TYR A 138 -8.99 7.36 -3.33
CA TYR A 138 -9.76 6.14 -3.07
C TYR A 138 -8.90 4.88 -3.17
N GLY A 139 -7.58 4.97 -2.99
CA GLY A 139 -6.68 3.83 -3.05
C GLY A 139 -6.60 3.16 -4.41
N ARG A 140 -6.81 3.90 -5.49
CA ARG A 140 -6.66 3.40 -6.85
C ARG A 140 -5.31 3.77 -7.40
N GLU A 141 -4.68 2.84 -8.09
CA GLU A 141 -3.37 3.04 -8.69
C GLU A 141 -3.38 2.47 -10.11
N TRP A 142 -2.90 3.26 -11.06
CA TRP A 142 -2.77 2.89 -12.47
C TRP A 142 -1.32 3.07 -12.89
N SER A 143 -0.74 2.02 -13.47
CA SER A 143 0.63 2.04 -13.97
C SER A 143 0.76 1.29 -15.30
N ARG A 144 1.85 1.59 -16.01
CA ARG A 144 2.23 0.97 -17.28
C ARG A 144 3.57 0.28 -17.16
N VAL A 145 3.70 -0.83 -17.86
CA VAL A 145 4.98 -1.52 -18.05
C VAL A 145 5.26 -1.61 -19.56
N SER A 146 6.44 -1.22 -19.97
CA SER A 146 6.85 -1.26 -21.39
C SER A 146 7.12 -2.70 -21.84
N ARG A 147 7.02 -2.90 -23.15
CA ARG A 147 7.33 -4.18 -23.79
C ARG A 147 8.80 -4.55 -23.61
N SER A 148 9.70 -3.61 -23.90
CA SER A 148 11.14 -3.83 -23.76
C SER A 148 11.51 -4.28 -22.33
N ALA A 149 10.94 -3.66 -21.30
CA ALA A 149 11.22 -4.07 -19.93
C ALA A 149 10.77 -5.51 -19.65
N ILE A 150 9.60 -5.93 -20.15
CA ILE A 150 9.13 -7.31 -19.96
C ILE A 150 10.00 -8.29 -20.72
N ASP A 151 10.39 -7.97 -21.94
CA ASP A 151 11.29 -8.80 -22.76
C ASP A 151 12.67 -8.94 -22.11
N ASP A 152 13.16 -7.90 -21.41
CA ASP A 152 14.38 -7.89 -20.61
C ASP A 152 14.22 -8.60 -19.24
N GLY A 153 13.01 -9.08 -18.89
CA GLY A 153 12.75 -9.85 -17.67
C GLY A 153 12.15 -9.07 -16.51
N PHE A 154 11.63 -7.84 -16.74
CA PHE A 154 10.91 -7.10 -15.69
C PHE A 154 9.71 -7.89 -15.18
N SER A 155 9.56 -7.95 -13.84
CA SER A 155 8.59 -8.81 -13.16
C SER A 155 8.09 -8.20 -11.86
N PHE A 156 7.02 -8.75 -11.27
CA PHE A 156 6.57 -8.31 -9.95
C PHE A 156 7.60 -8.51 -8.83
N PRO A 157 8.42 -9.58 -8.81
CA PRO A 157 9.56 -9.65 -7.88
C PRO A 157 10.52 -8.46 -7.97
N ILE A 158 10.80 -7.94 -9.17
CA ILE A 158 11.65 -6.75 -9.36
C ILE A 158 10.95 -5.50 -8.80
N LEU A 159 9.70 -5.26 -9.20
CA LEU A 159 8.91 -4.13 -8.70
C LEU A 159 8.73 -4.18 -7.17
N GLY A 160 8.40 -5.36 -6.66
CA GLY A 160 8.26 -5.58 -5.22
C GLY A 160 9.58 -5.41 -4.46
N GLY A 161 10.69 -5.84 -5.06
CA GLY A 161 12.03 -5.66 -4.49
C GLY A 161 12.39 -4.18 -4.32
N ALA A 162 12.12 -3.36 -5.34
CA ALA A 162 12.35 -1.92 -5.27
C ALA A 162 11.48 -1.26 -4.18
N LEU A 163 10.22 -1.67 -4.03
CA LEU A 163 9.35 -1.22 -2.95
C LEU A 163 9.91 -1.63 -1.58
N VAL A 164 10.32 -2.89 -1.41
CA VAL A 164 10.90 -3.41 -0.18
C VAL A 164 12.15 -2.62 0.21
N ASP A 165 13.06 -2.42 -0.72
CA ASP A 165 14.30 -1.69 -0.45
C ASP A 165 14.00 -0.25 -0.04
N ARG A 166 13.08 0.42 -0.74
CA ARG A 166 12.72 1.81 -0.43
C ARG A 166 12.02 1.96 0.92
N TYR A 167 11.13 1.05 1.30
CA TYR A 167 10.50 1.07 2.62
C TYR A 167 11.52 0.79 3.74
N LEU A 168 12.47 -0.10 3.54
CA LEU A 168 13.50 -0.43 4.54
C LEU A 168 14.57 0.65 4.75
N GLU A 169 14.60 1.70 3.92
CA GLU A 169 15.42 2.89 4.17
C GLU A 169 14.92 3.69 5.40
N PHE A 170 13.64 3.58 5.74
CA PHE A 170 13.11 4.21 6.94
C PHE A 170 13.50 3.40 8.18
N LYS A 171 14.31 3.97 9.07
CA LYS A 171 14.80 3.31 10.29
C LYS A 171 13.71 2.74 11.19
N PHE A 172 12.50 3.30 11.12
CA PHE A 172 11.34 2.83 11.88
C PHE A 172 10.57 1.68 11.21
N VAL A 173 10.89 1.31 9.96
CA VAL A 173 10.36 0.13 9.30
C VAL A 173 11.29 -1.05 9.56
N LYS A 174 10.76 -2.13 10.11
CA LYS A 174 11.51 -3.34 10.48
C LYS A 174 11.25 -4.50 9.53
N THR A 175 10.01 -4.64 9.05
CA THR A 175 9.61 -5.69 8.12
C THR A 175 8.70 -5.13 7.05
N VAL A 176 8.80 -5.72 5.85
CA VAL A 176 8.00 -5.34 4.68
C VAL A 176 7.52 -6.60 3.97
N GLU A 177 6.22 -6.68 3.70
CA GLU A 177 5.65 -7.60 2.72
C GLU A 177 4.91 -6.81 1.65
N VAL A 178 5.07 -7.24 0.40
CA VAL A 178 4.37 -6.65 -0.75
C VAL A 178 3.52 -7.72 -1.39
N VAL A 179 2.25 -7.44 -1.61
CA VAL A 179 1.30 -8.37 -2.25
C VAL A 179 0.74 -7.72 -3.50
N PHE A 180 0.85 -8.41 -4.63
CA PHE A 180 0.26 -8.04 -5.90
C PHE A 180 -0.88 -8.96 -6.28
N PHE A 181 -1.95 -8.41 -6.84
CA PHE A 181 -3.12 -9.13 -7.33
C PHE A 181 -3.26 -8.86 -8.83
N THR A 182 -3.21 -9.94 -9.61
CA THR A 182 -3.35 -9.92 -11.07
C THR A 182 -4.34 -10.97 -11.57
N SER A 183 -4.89 -11.78 -10.66
CA SER A 183 -5.83 -12.87 -10.95
C SER A 183 -7.26 -12.41 -11.26
N GLY A 184 -7.56 -11.12 -11.08
CA GLY A 184 -8.87 -10.54 -11.37
C GLY A 184 -9.66 -10.08 -10.14
N ARG A 185 -10.80 -9.43 -10.39
CA ARG A 185 -11.63 -8.77 -9.36
C ARG A 185 -12.14 -9.71 -8.27
N ARG A 186 -12.42 -10.98 -8.61
CA ARG A 186 -12.94 -11.95 -7.64
C ARG A 186 -12.00 -12.19 -6.47
N ASP A 187 -10.72 -12.32 -6.75
CA ASP A 187 -9.71 -12.60 -5.70
C ASP A 187 -9.38 -11.32 -4.89
N MET A 188 -9.62 -10.14 -5.44
CA MET A 188 -9.51 -8.87 -4.70
C MET A 188 -10.71 -8.58 -3.78
N LYS A 189 -11.88 -9.18 -4.07
CA LYS A 189 -13.14 -8.88 -3.37
C LYS A 189 -13.03 -8.91 -1.83
N PRO A 190 -12.35 -9.90 -1.20
CA PRO A 190 -12.21 -9.92 0.27
C PRO A 190 -11.44 -8.74 0.86
N PHE A 191 -10.57 -8.10 0.06
CA PHE A 191 -9.71 -7.01 0.51
C PHE A 191 -10.32 -5.62 0.27
N LEU A 192 -11.39 -5.50 -0.52
CA LEU A 192 -12.03 -4.21 -0.82
C LEU A 192 -12.59 -3.52 0.44
N PRO A 193 -13.35 -4.20 1.31
CA PRO A 193 -13.83 -3.57 2.56
C PRO A 193 -12.68 -3.17 3.47
N ILE A 194 -11.61 -3.98 3.51
CA ILE A 194 -10.42 -3.68 4.32
C ILE A 194 -9.72 -2.43 3.80
N ALA A 195 -9.57 -2.31 2.47
CA ALA A 195 -8.99 -1.13 1.83
C ALA A 195 -9.82 0.12 2.12
N GLU A 196 -11.15 0.02 2.02
CA GLU A 196 -12.06 1.12 2.31
C GLU A 196 -11.94 1.58 3.77
N ASN A 197 -11.94 0.66 4.72
CA ASN A 197 -11.77 0.98 6.14
C ASN A 197 -10.38 1.55 6.43
N ALA A 198 -9.32 1.01 5.82
CA ALA A 198 -7.97 1.57 5.95
C ALA A 198 -7.92 3.02 5.49
N LEU A 199 -8.55 3.35 4.36
CA LEU A 199 -8.63 4.72 3.85
C LEU A 199 -9.46 5.63 4.77
N LYS A 200 -10.57 5.14 5.33
CA LYS A 200 -11.36 5.87 6.34
C LYS A 200 -10.54 6.17 7.59
N ILE A 201 -9.77 5.20 8.10
CA ILE A 201 -8.87 5.41 9.25
C ILE A 201 -7.87 6.53 8.96
N ILE A 202 -7.24 6.50 7.80
CA ILE A 202 -6.28 7.53 7.38
C ILE A 202 -6.99 8.90 7.20
N GLY A 203 -8.18 8.91 6.61
CA GLY A 203 -9.00 10.12 6.47
C GLY A 203 -9.33 10.73 7.83
N ALA A 204 -9.72 9.89 8.80
CA ALA A 204 -9.99 10.33 10.18
C ALA A 204 -8.72 10.90 10.84
N MET A 205 -7.55 10.25 10.67
CA MET A 205 -6.28 10.78 11.19
C MET A 205 -5.94 12.13 10.57
N ASN A 206 -6.12 12.29 9.26
CA ASN A 206 -5.88 13.54 8.56
C ASN A 206 -6.77 14.66 9.11
N LYS A 207 -8.07 14.40 9.18
CA LYS A 207 -9.05 15.38 9.67
C LYS A 207 -8.74 15.84 11.09
N MET A 208 -8.38 14.92 11.99
CA MET A 208 -8.02 15.25 13.37
C MET A 208 -6.78 16.14 13.50
N ILE A 209 -5.88 16.10 12.52
CA ILE A 209 -4.61 16.86 12.57
C ILE A 209 -4.74 18.20 11.86
N GLU A 210 -5.53 18.30 10.79
CA GLU A 210 -5.69 19.51 9.99
C GLU A 210 -6.75 20.46 10.56
N GLU A 211 -7.77 19.95 11.26
CA GLU A 211 -8.84 20.77 11.81
C GLU A 211 -8.57 21.13 13.29
N VAL A 212 -8.53 22.41 13.59
CA VAL A 212 -8.36 22.95 14.95
C VAL A 212 -9.60 22.67 15.81
N SER A 213 -10.79 22.71 15.19
CA SER A 213 -12.06 22.35 15.82
C SER A 213 -12.87 21.48 14.86
N TYR A 214 -13.36 20.33 15.35
CA TYR A 214 -14.21 19.43 14.56
C TYR A 214 -15.39 18.97 15.40
N ASP A 215 -16.55 18.94 14.76
CA ASP A 215 -17.78 18.39 15.32
C ASP A 215 -17.81 16.88 15.06
N CYS A 216 -17.90 16.09 16.14
CA CYS A 216 -17.90 14.64 16.03
C CYS A 216 -19.26 14.07 15.69
N ASP A 217 -20.33 14.79 15.98
CA ASP A 217 -21.69 14.29 15.79
C ASP A 217 -22.08 14.32 14.31
N THR A 218 -21.51 15.26 13.55
CA THR A 218 -21.70 15.41 12.11
C THR A 218 -20.54 14.90 11.28
N CYS A 219 -19.50 14.30 11.90
CA CYS A 219 -18.28 13.85 11.22
C CYS A 219 -18.54 12.60 10.37
N GLU A 220 -18.11 12.65 9.10
CA GLU A 220 -18.18 11.52 8.15
C GLU A 220 -17.36 10.28 8.57
N TYR A 221 -16.48 10.40 9.57
CA TYR A 221 -15.65 9.32 10.10
C TYR A 221 -16.10 8.84 11.49
N SER A 222 -17.29 9.26 11.98
CA SER A 222 -17.75 8.95 13.32
C SER A 222 -17.87 7.44 13.57
N ASP A 223 -18.31 6.68 12.57
CA ASP A 223 -18.43 5.24 12.59
C ASP A 223 -17.07 4.56 12.84
N ILE A 224 -16.08 4.85 12.01
CA ILE A 224 -14.76 4.23 12.12
C ILE A 224 -14.00 4.68 13.38
N CYS A 225 -14.20 5.92 13.84
CA CYS A 225 -13.65 6.38 15.12
C CYS A 225 -14.29 5.65 16.30
N GLY A 226 -15.54 5.20 16.18
CA GLY A 226 -16.21 4.37 17.18
C GLY A 226 -15.63 2.96 17.25
N GLU A 227 -15.18 2.39 16.15
CA GLU A 227 -14.65 1.04 16.06
C GLU A 227 -13.17 0.92 16.40
N VAL A 228 -12.36 1.95 16.09
CA VAL A 228 -10.91 1.94 16.25
C VAL A 228 -10.49 2.69 17.52
N GLU A 229 -10.12 1.95 18.58
CA GLU A 229 -9.77 2.52 19.87
C GLU A 229 -8.60 3.51 19.80
N ASP A 230 -7.60 3.24 18.98
CA ASP A 230 -6.45 4.12 18.80
C ASP A 230 -6.80 5.45 18.11
N LEU A 231 -7.84 5.52 17.28
CA LEU A 231 -8.36 6.79 16.78
C LEU A 231 -9.00 7.61 17.90
N ARG A 232 -9.74 6.96 18.79
CA ARG A 232 -10.30 7.63 19.98
C ARG A 232 -9.20 8.16 20.92
N ALA A 233 -8.13 7.41 21.09
CA ALA A 233 -6.98 7.83 21.89
C ALA A 233 -6.25 9.01 21.25
N LEU A 234 -6.00 8.96 19.93
CA LEU A 234 -5.41 10.07 19.16
C LEU A 234 -6.26 11.35 19.31
N ARG A 235 -7.56 11.25 19.11
CA ARG A 235 -8.48 12.38 19.28
C ARG A 235 -8.38 13.01 20.66
N ARG A 236 -8.42 12.19 21.74
CA ARG A 236 -8.31 12.71 23.11
C ARG A 236 -6.98 13.42 23.37
N SER A 237 -5.88 12.92 22.81
CA SER A 237 -4.56 13.54 22.97
C SER A 237 -4.46 14.91 22.27
N LEU A 238 -5.03 15.04 21.08
CA LEU A 238 -5.04 16.29 20.31
C LEU A 238 -5.94 17.35 20.97
N GLN A 239 -7.12 16.97 21.47
CA GLN A 239 -8.00 17.91 22.21
C GLN A 239 -7.37 18.47 23.49
N LYS A 240 -6.55 17.67 24.20
CA LYS A 240 -5.82 18.16 25.38
C LYS A 240 -4.76 19.21 25.02
N ARG A 241 -4.13 19.11 23.86
CA ARG A 241 -3.12 20.05 23.37
C ARG A 241 -3.72 21.39 22.95
N GLY A 242 -4.87 21.36 22.23
CA GLY A 242 -5.57 22.58 21.85
C GLY A 242 -5.95 23.46 23.03
N LYS A 243 -6.31 22.85 24.18
CA LYS A 243 -6.66 23.56 25.41
C LYS A 243 -5.46 24.15 26.16
N THR A 244 -4.24 23.70 25.89
CA THR A 244 -3.02 24.22 26.55
C THR A 244 -2.35 25.36 25.78
N THR A 245 -2.78 25.63 24.54
CA THR A 245 -2.25 26.75 23.72
C THR A 245 -3.10 28.01 23.84
N ASP A 246 -4.29 27.94 24.44
CA ASP A 246 -5.21 29.07 24.66
C ASP A 246 -5.21 29.59 26.12
N ALA A 247 -4.23 29.20 26.93
CA ALA A 247 -3.99 29.66 28.31
C ALA A 247 -2.59 30.39 28.41
#